data_898a8d3029af62c8a4ad245eaacef067
#
_entry.id   898a8d3029af62c8a4ad245eaacef067
#
_cell.length_a   1.000
_cell.length_b   1.000
_cell.length_c   1.000
_cell.angle_alpha   90.00
_cell.angle_beta   90.00
_cell.angle_gamma   90.00
#
_symmetry.space_group_name_H-M   'P 1'
#
loop_
_entity.id
_entity.type
_entity.pdbx_description
1 polymer ?
#
loop_
_entity_poly.entity_id
_entity_poly.type
_entity_poly.pdbx_seq_one_letter_code
_entity_poly.pdbx_strand_id
1 'polypeptide(L)'
;MSKILEEVLAANERYASTFGDKEKLPMPPARQFAILTCMDARLDPAKYAGLREGDAHVIRNAGGRASDDAIRSLVISYKLLGTREWFVIHHTNCGMETFTDDVMRGLLRTSLKTATVDASGWHDVGKGPGSDEGTFVDWLTIANQVESVCADVQRIRTHPLVPSDIPIYGYIYDVKTGRLVEVPEARQIGKAVV
;
A
#
# COMPACT_ATOMS: atom_id res chain seq x y z
N MET A 1 -22.13 -11.14 -19.98
CA MET A 1 -21.22 -11.13 -18.80
C MET A 1 -20.05 -10.23 -19.14
N SER A 2 -19.36 -9.65 -18.15
CA SER A 2 -18.15 -8.87 -18.45
C SER A 2 -17.01 -9.81 -18.87
N LYS A 3 -16.27 -9.47 -19.93
CA LYS A 3 -15.11 -10.24 -20.41
C LYS A 3 -14.06 -10.43 -19.28
N ILE A 4 -13.82 -9.38 -18.49
CA ILE A 4 -12.89 -9.45 -17.34
C ILE A 4 -13.37 -10.45 -16.29
N LEU A 5 -14.68 -10.50 -16.02
CA LEU A 5 -15.22 -11.50 -15.09
C LEU A 5 -14.97 -12.93 -15.58
N GLU A 6 -15.20 -13.20 -16.85
CA GLU A 6 -14.96 -14.51 -17.45
C GLU A 6 -13.47 -14.91 -17.38
N GLU A 7 -12.57 -13.97 -17.69
CA GLU A 7 -11.12 -14.19 -17.61
C GLU A 7 -10.65 -14.48 -16.18
N VAL A 8 -11.17 -13.75 -15.19
CA VAL A 8 -10.84 -13.96 -13.76
C VAL A 8 -11.32 -15.33 -13.28
N LEU A 9 -12.57 -15.69 -13.60
CA LEU A 9 -13.12 -17.00 -13.20
C LEU A 9 -12.35 -18.15 -13.84
N ALA A 10 -12.03 -18.06 -15.13
CA ALA A 10 -11.24 -19.07 -15.83
C ALA A 10 -9.81 -19.18 -15.28
N ALA A 11 -9.20 -18.07 -14.85
CA ALA A 11 -7.89 -18.08 -14.19
C ALA A 11 -7.97 -18.74 -12.81
N ASN A 12 -9.02 -18.45 -12.03
CA ASN A 12 -9.24 -19.06 -10.72
C ASN A 12 -9.46 -20.58 -10.84
N GLU A 13 -10.23 -21.05 -11.82
CA GLU A 13 -10.42 -22.49 -12.07
C GLU A 13 -9.09 -23.21 -12.33
N ARG A 14 -8.22 -22.62 -13.17
CA ARG A 14 -6.88 -23.18 -13.40
C ARG A 14 -6.03 -23.19 -12.13
N TYR A 15 -6.07 -22.11 -11.34
CA TYR A 15 -5.35 -22.04 -10.07
C TYR A 15 -5.85 -23.09 -9.08
N ALA A 16 -7.18 -23.22 -8.93
CA ALA A 16 -7.80 -24.19 -8.04
C ALA A 16 -7.46 -25.65 -8.41
N SER A 17 -7.36 -25.96 -9.71
CA SER A 17 -6.99 -27.30 -10.17
C SER A 17 -5.55 -27.72 -9.80
N THR A 18 -4.70 -26.76 -9.42
CA THR A 18 -3.30 -26.99 -9.01
C THR A 18 -3.02 -26.54 -7.58
N PHE A 19 -4.07 -26.34 -6.77
CA PHE A 19 -3.97 -25.77 -5.43
C PHE A 19 -3.11 -26.61 -4.48
N GLY A 20 -3.22 -27.94 -4.54
CA GLY A 20 -2.38 -28.87 -3.78
C GLY A 20 -2.52 -28.72 -2.25
N ASP A 21 -1.41 -28.78 -1.55
CA ASP A 21 -1.33 -28.73 -0.09
C ASP A 21 -1.46 -27.33 0.53
N LYS A 22 -1.79 -26.30 -0.25
CA LYS A 22 -1.91 -24.93 0.26
C LYS A 22 -3.03 -24.74 1.29
N GLU A 23 -4.04 -25.62 1.28
CA GLU A 23 -5.07 -25.69 2.33
C GLU A 23 -4.51 -25.93 3.73
N LYS A 24 -3.31 -26.51 3.83
CA LYS A 24 -2.61 -26.80 5.08
C LYS A 24 -1.76 -25.65 5.62
N LEU A 25 -1.66 -24.55 4.86
CA LEU A 25 -0.91 -23.37 5.30
C LEU A 25 -1.52 -22.80 6.58
N PRO A 26 -0.70 -22.51 7.61
CA PRO A 26 -1.20 -21.92 8.85
C PRO A 26 -1.65 -20.49 8.61
N MET A 27 -2.60 -20.02 9.43
CA MET A 27 -3.08 -18.63 9.36
C MET A 27 -1.98 -17.60 9.70
N PRO A 28 -1.12 -17.81 10.72
CA PRO A 28 0.02 -16.92 10.96
C PRO A 28 1.05 -17.02 9.84
N PRO A 29 1.62 -15.88 9.39
CA PRO A 29 2.62 -15.88 8.33
C PRO A 29 3.93 -16.55 8.79
N ALA A 30 4.45 -17.46 7.97
CA ALA A 30 5.59 -18.30 8.34
C ALA A 30 6.87 -17.50 8.64
N ARG A 31 7.09 -16.37 7.96
CA ARG A 31 8.24 -15.49 8.16
C ARG A 31 7.99 -14.33 9.12
N GLN A 32 6.81 -14.27 9.74
CA GLN A 32 6.42 -13.34 10.81
C GLN A 32 6.69 -11.85 10.50
N PHE A 33 6.53 -11.42 9.25
CA PHE A 33 6.63 -9.99 8.92
C PHE A 33 5.48 -9.49 8.05
N ALA A 34 5.34 -8.18 7.97
CA ALA A 34 4.35 -7.54 7.11
C ALA A 34 4.99 -6.46 6.22
N ILE A 35 4.43 -6.30 5.03
CA ILE A 35 4.76 -5.23 4.09
C ILE A 35 3.53 -4.34 3.93
N LEU A 36 3.71 -3.02 4.09
CA LEU A 36 2.78 -1.99 3.64
C LEU A 36 3.36 -1.34 2.39
N THR A 37 2.64 -1.40 1.28
CA THR A 37 3.13 -0.88 -0.02
C THR A 37 2.00 -0.37 -0.91
N CYS A 38 2.36 0.24 -2.04
CA CYS A 38 1.41 0.79 -3.00
C CYS A 38 0.62 -0.30 -3.74
N MET A 39 -0.64 0.05 -4.10
CA MET A 39 -1.49 -0.76 -4.95
C MET A 39 -1.11 -0.73 -6.43
N ASP A 40 -0.09 0.05 -6.84
CA ASP A 40 0.37 0.20 -8.21
C ASP A 40 0.56 -1.17 -8.88
N ALA A 41 -0.09 -1.37 -10.02
CA ALA A 41 -0.12 -2.65 -10.72
C ALA A 41 1.27 -3.12 -11.24
N ARG A 42 2.25 -2.22 -11.32
CA ARG A 42 3.64 -2.54 -11.69
C ARG A 42 4.42 -3.21 -10.55
N LEU A 43 3.92 -3.14 -9.31
CA LEU A 43 4.57 -3.72 -8.14
C LEU A 43 4.04 -5.14 -7.89
N ASP A 44 4.97 -6.08 -7.72
CA ASP A 44 4.67 -7.43 -7.26
C ASP A 44 5.47 -7.73 -5.99
N PRO A 45 4.91 -7.44 -4.80
CA PRO A 45 5.60 -7.65 -3.53
C PRO A 45 6.06 -9.10 -3.31
N ALA A 46 5.31 -10.08 -3.80
CA ALA A 46 5.72 -11.47 -3.69
C ALA A 46 7.02 -11.74 -4.43
N LYS A 47 7.16 -11.19 -5.65
CA LYS A 47 8.39 -11.36 -6.44
C LYS A 47 9.57 -10.61 -5.86
N TYR A 48 9.44 -9.29 -5.61
CA TYR A 48 10.61 -8.52 -5.19
C TYR A 48 11.07 -8.81 -3.76
N ALA A 49 10.19 -9.33 -2.89
CA ALA A 49 10.53 -9.76 -1.54
C ALA A 49 10.76 -11.28 -1.41
N GLY A 50 10.68 -12.02 -2.52
CA GLY A 50 10.91 -13.48 -2.54
C GLY A 50 9.92 -14.24 -1.68
N LEU A 51 8.62 -13.90 -1.78
CA LEU A 51 7.56 -14.52 -0.97
C LEU A 51 6.89 -15.66 -1.71
N ARG A 52 6.58 -16.70 -0.96
CA ARG A 52 5.59 -17.72 -1.30
C ARG A 52 4.28 -17.44 -0.57
N GLU A 53 3.21 -18.07 -1.00
CA GLU A 53 1.93 -18.04 -0.27
C GLU A 53 2.13 -18.53 1.17
N GLY A 54 1.59 -17.78 2.13
CA GLY A 54 1.74 -18.06 3.55
C GLY A 54 2.99 -17.46 4.23
N ASP A 55 3.91 -16.82 3.50
CA ASP A 55 5.17 -16.31 4.08
C ASP A 55 5.00 -15.02 4.89
N ALA A 56 4.24 -14.05 4.39
CA ALA A 56 4.12 -12.72 4.99
C ALA A 56 2.76 -12.08 4.70
N HIS A 57 2.38 -11.09 5.49
CA HIS A 57 1.23 -10.25 5.17
C HIS A 57 1.65 -9.13 4.21
N VAL A 58 0.83 -8.86 3.19
CA VAL A 58 1.03 -7.75 2.26
C VAL A 58 -0.21 -6.87 2.25
N ILE A 59 -0.06 -5.66 2.79
CA ILE A 59 -1.10 -4.63 2.85
C ILE A 59 -0.82 -3.65 1.72
N ARG A 60 -1.83 -3.37 0.88
CA ARG A 60 -1.69 -2.48 -0.28
C ARG A 60 -2.79 -1.43 -0.31
N ASN A 61 -2.40 -0.18 -0.47
CA ASN A 61 -3.32 0.93 -0.67
C ASN A 61 -2.72 1.99 -1.62
N ALA A 62 -3.45 3.05 -1.92
CA ALA A 62 -2.94 4.15 -2.72
C ALA A 62 -1.73 4.80 -2.05
N GLY A 63 -0.58 4.74 -2.72
CA GLY A 63 0.69 5.28 -2.22
C GLY A 63 1.46 4.39 -1.23
N GLY A 64 0.88 3.31 -0.75
CA GLY A 64 1.50 2.51 0.32
C GLY A 64 1.52 3.21 1.68
N ARG A 65 0.52 4.10 1.89
CA ARG A 65 0.46 5.04 3.01
C ARG A 65 -0.02 4.38 4.32
N ALA A 66 0.51 4.84 5.45
CA ALA A 66 0.09 4.42 6.78
C ALA A 66 -1.25 5.06 7.16
N SER A 67 -2.31 4.77 6.40
CA SER A 67 -3.70 5.15 6.73
C SER A 67 -4.18 4.42 7.99
N ASP A 68 -5.28 4.88 8.57
CA ASP A 68 -5.88 4.23 9.74
C ASP A 68 -6.20 2.76 9.50
N ASP A 69 -6.69 2.42 8.29
CA ASP A 69 -6.96 1.02 7.94
C ASP A 69 -5.67 0.20 7.77
N ALA A 70 -4.60 0.79 7.22
CA ALA A 70 -3.30 0.12 7.15
C ALA A 70 -2.75 -0.17 8.55
N ILE A 71 -2.83 0.79 9.47
CA ILE A 71 -2.41 0.62 10.86
C ILE A 71 -3.28 -0.42 11.56
N ARG A 72 -4.62 -0.39 11.39
CA ARG A 72 -5.53 -1.43 11.89
C ARG A 72 -5.09 -2.82 11.42
N SER A 73 -4.72 -2.95 10.15
CA SER A 73 -4.28 -4.22 9.57
C SER A 73 -2.93 -4.68 10.15
N LEU A 74 -1.97 -3.78 10.35
CA LEU A 74 -0.70 -4.07 11.02
C LEU A 74 -0.91 -4.50 12.49
N VAL A 75 -1.83 -3.86 13.20
CA VAL A 75 -2.17 -4.23 14.58
C VAL A 75 -2.74 -5.65 14.65
N ILE A 76 -3.65 -6.02 13.77
CA ILE A 76 -4.17 -7.40 13.65
C ILE A 76 -3.03 -8.38 13.32
N SER A 77 -2.17 -7.98 12.37
CA SER A 77 -1.03 -8.77 11.90
C SER A 77 -0.09 -9.17 13.04
N TYR A 78 0.23 -8.26 13.95
CA TYR A 78 1.10 -8.59 15.07
C TYR A 78 0.33 -9.22 16.26
N LYS A 79 -0.80 -8.62 16.63
CA LYS A 79 -1.49 -8.97 17.88
C LYS A 79 -2.09 -10.38 17.87
N LEU A 80 -2.65 -10.76 16.73
CA LEU A 80 -3.33 -12.05 16.55
C LEU A 80 -2.50 -13.06 15.75
N LEU A 81 -1.66 -12.59 14.83
CA LEU A 81 -0.99 -13.43 13.83
C LEU A 81 0.54 -13.40 13.94
N GLY A 82 1.07 -12.71 14.95
CA GLY A 82 2.44 -12.86 15.42
C GLY A 82 3.54 -12.26 14.56
N THR A 83 3.24 -11.26 13.69
CA THR A 83 4.32 -10.58 12.96
C THR A 83 5.20 -9.78 13.91
N ARG A 84 6.51 -9.70 13.59
CA ARG A 84 7.55 -9.13 14.45
C ARG A 84 8.38 -8.05 13.77
N GLU A 85 8.23 -7.87 12.46
CA GLU A 85 8.96 -6.89 11.65
C GLU A 85 8.03 -6.31 10.60
N TRP A 86 8.16 -5.01 10.30
CA TRP A 86 7.33 -4.36 9.29
C TRP A 86 8.16 -3.55 8.32
N PHE A 87 7.73 -3.56 7.06
CA PHE A 87 8.32 -2.81 5.97
C PHE A 87 7.30 -1.82 5.40
N VAL A 88 7.66 -0.54 5.35
CA VAL A 88 6.92 0.50 4.63
C VAL A 88 7.68 0.75 3.33
N ILE A 89 7.06 0.39 2.20
CA ILE A 89 7.72 0.43 0.89
C ILE A 89 6.90 1.30 -0.06
N HIS A 90 7.37 2.53 -0.28
CA HIS A 90 6.89 3.39 -1.36
C HIS A 90 7.58 3.03 -2.68
N HIS A 91 7.32 3.79 -3.76
CA HIS A 91 7.97 3.54 -5.04
C HIS A 91 8.13 4.81 -5.85
N THR A 92 9.15 4.84 -6.71
CA THR A 92 9.37 5.95 -7.65
C THR A 92 8.25 6.03 -8.68
N ASN A 93 7.97 7.25 -9.18
CA ASN A 93 6.93 7.50 -10.18
C ASN A 93 5.54 6.98 -9.72
N CYS A 94 5.19 7.27 -8.49
CA CYS A 94 3.89 6.94 -7.91
C CYS A 94 2.80 7.91 -8.40
N GLY A 95 1.63 7.39 -8.72
CA GLY A 95 0.48 8.23 -9.08
C GLY A 95 0.10 9.25 -8.00
N MET A 96 0.37 8.94 -6.71
CA MET A 96 0.10 9.84 -5.59
C MET A 96 1.00 11.08 -5.53
N GLU A 97 2.03 11.16 -6.38
CA GLU A 97 2.89 12.35 -6.55
C GLU A 97 2.34 13.33 -7.60
N THR A 98 1.31 12.94 -8.35
CA THR A 98 0.85 13.70 -9.53
C THR A 98 -0.29 14.68 -9.23
N PHE A 99 -0.79 14.72 -8.01
CA PHE A 99 -1.87 15.61 -7.56
C PHE A 99 -1.75 15.91 -6.07
N THR A 100 -2.46 16.95 -5.64
CA THR A 100 -2.61 17.30 -4.22
C THR A 100 -4.00 16.89 -3.72
N ASP A 101 -4.18 16.88 -2.39
CA ASP A 101 -5.49 16.65 -1.76
C ASP A 101 -6.56 17.59 -2.32
N ASP A 102 -6.22 18.86 -2.52
CA ASP A 102 -7.17 19.86 -3.03
C ASP A 102 -7.56 19.60 -4.50
N VAL A 103 -6.63 19.14 -5.32
CA VAL A 103 -6.93 18.72 -6.70
C VAL A 103 -7.91 17.56 -6.69
N MET A 104 -7.68 16.53 -5.86
CA MET A 104 -8.59 15.38 -5.77
C MET A 104 -9.98 15.78 -5.27
N ARG A 105 -10.05 16.61 -4.24
CA ARG A 105 -11.32 17.15 -3.72
C ARG A 105 -12.07 17.96 -4.77
N GLY A 106 -11.35 18.79 -5.53
CA GLY A 106 -11.92 19.58 -6.62
C GLY A 106 -12.53 18.74 -7.75
N LEU A 107 -11.79 17.70 -8.19
CA LEU A 107 -12.25 16.76 -9.20
C LEU A 107 -13.54 16.05 -8.76
N LEU A 108 -13.56 15.50 -7.54
CA LEU A 108 -14.73 14.78 -7.01
C LEU A 108 -15.95 15.69 -6.82
N ARG A 109 -15.73 16.93 -6.40
CA ARG A 109 -16.81 17.92 -6.27
C ARG A 109 -17.45 18.24 -7.60
N THR A 110 -16.67 18.26 -8.68
CA THR A 110 -17.16 18.59 -10.02
C THR A 110 -17.86 17.39 -10.66
N SER A 111 -17.30 16.20 -10.56
CA SER A 111 -17.86 14.98 -11.19
C SER A 111 -17.28 13.71 -10.58
N LEU A 112 -18.07 12.63 -10.59
CA LEU A 112 -17.61 11.27 -10.26
C LEU A 112 -17.12 10.48 -11.48
N LYS A 113 -16.99 11.12 -12.64
CA LYS A 113 -16.42 10.48 -13.85
C LYS A 113 -14.90 10.45 -13.76
N THR A 114 -14.30 9.51 -14.49
CA THR A 114 -12.84 9.41 -14.58
C THR A 114 -12.24 10.69 -15.14
N ALA A 115 -11.32 11.30 -14.39
CA ALA A 115 -10.54 12.44 -14.82
C ALA A 115 -9.47 12.06 -15.85
N THR A 116 -8.99 13.02 -16.63
CA THR A 116 -7.83 12.88 -17.52
C THR A 116 -6.65 13.71 -17.01
N VAL A 117 -5.46 13.34 -17.46
CA VAL A 117 -4.22 14.06 -17.11
C VAL A 117 -3.46 14.43 -18.38
N ASP A 118 -2.92 15.64 -18.40
CA ASP A 118 -2.01 16.15 -19.44
C ASP A 118 -0.86 16.95 -18.82
N ALA A 119 -0.12 17.70 -19.64
CA ALA A 119 1.01 18.50 -19.20
C ALA A 119 0.63 19.64 -18.22
N SER A 120 -0.64 20.04 -18.17
CA SER A 120 -1.16 21.07 -17.27
C SER A 120 -1.75 20.50 -15.98
N GLY A 121 -1.84 19.16 -15.86
CA GLY A 121 -2.31 18.46 -14.68
C GLY A 121 -3.57 17.64 -14.91
N TRP A 122 -4.31 17.39 -13.82
CA TRP A 122 -5.54 16.61 -13.84
C TRP A 122 -6.76 17.46 -14.17
N HIS A 123 -7.61 16.97 -15.05
CA HIS A 123 -8.82 17.65 -15.53
C HIS A 123 -10.04 16.76 -15.42
N ASP A 124 -11.13 17.36 -14.96
CA ASP A 124 -12.43 16.73 -15.05
C ASP A 124 -12.93 16.75 -16.51
N VAL A 125 -13.42 15.62 -17.00
CA VAL A 125 -13.92 15.46 -18.39
C VAL A 125 -15.43 15.44 -18.48
N GLY A 126 -16.14 15.56 -17.37
CA GLY A 126 -17.56 15.30 -17.34
C GLY A 126 -18.41 16.38 -16.72
N LYS A 127 -19.61 16.53 -17.28
CA LYS A 127 -20.77 17.06 -16.59
C LYS A 127 -21.43 15.87 -15.93
N GLY A 128 -21.56 15.87 -14.63
CA GLY A 128 -22.20 14.80 -13.89
C GLY A 128 -22.38 15.20 -12.44
N PRO A 129 -23.08 14.43 -11.65
CA PRO A 129 -23.10 14.69 -10.23
C PRO A 129 -21.69 14.50 -9.67
N GLY A 130 -21.20 15.48 -8.93
CA GLY A 130 -20.04 15.40 -8.07
C GLY A 130 -20.44 15.05 -6.64
N SER A 131 -19.46 15.08 -5.74
CA SER A 131 -19.68 14.85 -4.31
C SER A 131 -18.71 15.66 -3.47
N ASP A 132 -19.19 16.25 -2.39
CA ASP A 132 -18.37 16.93 -1.39
C ASP A 132 -17.76 15.97 -0.35
N GLU A 133 -18.13 14.70 -0.35
CA GLU A 133 -17.65 13.67 0.59
C GLU A 133 -16.12 13.50 0.54
N GLY A 134 -15.49 13.81 -0.60
CA GLY A 134 -14.04 13.83 -0.75
C GLY A 134 -13.31 14.80 0.20
N THR A 135 -14.01 15.76 0.78
CA THR A 135 -13.49 16.71 1.78
C THR A 135 -13.14 16.02 3.10
N PHE A 136 -13.86 14.94 3.44
CA PHE A 136 -13.67 14.20 4.70
C PHE A 136 -12.66 13.04 4.58
N VAL A 137 -12.05 12.88 3.42
CA VAL A 137 -11.06 11.82 3.19
C VAL A 137 -9.65 12.39 3.32
N ASP A 138 -8.81 11.72 4.08
CA ASP A 138 -7.36 11.94 4.10
C ASP A 138 -6.75 11.24 2.89
N TRP A 139 -6.48 11.98 1.83
CA TRP A 139 -5.95 11.43 0.57
C TRP A 139 -4.50 10.97 0.71
N LEU A 140 -3.74 11.54 1.64
CA LEU A 140 -2.35 11.20 1.93
C LEU A 140 -1.46 11.27 0.68
N THR A 141 -1.61 12.33 -0.11
CA THR A 141 -0.79 12.58 -1.31
C THR A 141 0.70 12.68 -0.96
N ILE A 142 1.56 12.44 -1.94
CA ILE A 142 3.00 12.38 -1.76
C ILE A 142 3.65 13.58 -2.44
N ALA A 143 4.22 14.50 -1.68
CA ALA A 143 5.01 15.61 -2.20
C ALA A 143 6.50 15.23 -2.37
N ASN A 144 7.01 14.38 -1.48
CA ASN A 144 8.38 13.87 -1.48
C ASN A 144 8.38 12.43 -0.96
N GLN A 145 9.00 11.52 -1.68
CA GLN A 145 9.00 10.09 -1.34
C GLN A 145 9.71 9.81 0.00
N VAL A 146 10.88 10.40 0.21
CA VAL A 146 11.68 10.17 1.43
C VAL A 146 10.92 10.68 2.66
N GLU A 147 10.41 11.91 2.58
CA GLU A 147 9.62 12.52 3.67
C GLU A 147 8.35 11.71 3.95
N SER A 148 7.66 11.23 2.92
CA SER A 148 6.45 10.41 3.07
C SER A 148 6.73 9.07 3.73
N VAL A 149 7.82 8.37 3.35
CA VAL A 149 8.24 7.14 4.02
C VAL A 149 8.56 7.41 5.49
N CYS A 150 9.30 8.49 5.80
CA CYS A 150 9.60 8.87 7.17
C CYS A 150 8.34 9.19 7.97
N ALA A 151 7.41 9.95 7.39
CA ALA A 151 6.15 10.31 8.03
C ALA A 151 5.29 9.07 8.34
N ASP A 152 5.21 8.11 7.40
CA ASP A 152 4.46 6.88 7.59
C ASP A 152 5.11 5.97 8.66
N VAL A 153 6.42 5.80 8.64
CA VAL A 153 7.14 5.07 9.70
C VAL A 153 6.95 5.75 11.05
N GLN A 154 7.03 7.08 11.12
CA GLN A 154 6.78 7.85 12.35
C GLN A 154 5.35 7.67 12.84
N ARG A 155 4.36 7.76 11.95
CA ARG A 155 2.94 7.58 12.28
C ARG A 155 2.67 6.19 12.88
N ILE A 156 3.24 5.14 12.29
CA ILE A 156 3.12 3.78 12.82
C ILE A 156 3.84 3.69 14.18
N ARG A 157 5.09 4.16 14.28
CA ARG A 157 5.90 4.08 15.51
C ARG A 157 5.25 4.74 16.71
N THR A 158 4.62 5.90 16.51
CA THR A 158 3.98 6.67 17.58
C THR A 158 2.53 6.29 17.85
N HIS A 159 1.97 5.36 17.08
CA HIS A 159 0.60 4.94 17.26
C HIS A 159 0.41 4.16 18.57
N PRO A 160 -0.57 4.52 19.42
CA PRO A 160 -0.74 3.92 20.75
C PRO A 160 -0.97 2.40 20.78
N LEU A 161 -1.44 1.81 19.67
CA LEU A 161 -1.68 0.37 19.54
C LEU A 161 -0.48 -0.40 18.99
N VAL A 162 0.63 0.27 18.68
CA VAL A 162 1.84 -0.34 18.10
C VAL A 162 2.90 -0.48 19.19
N PRO A 163 3.39 -1.71 19.45
CA PRO A 163 4.43 -1.92 20.45
C PRO A 163 5.77 -1.35 19.98
N SER A 164 6.58 -0.91 20.96
CA SER A 164 7.87 -0.27 20.69
C SER A 164 8.95 -1.24 20.19
N ASP A 165 8.80 -2.53 20.45
CA ASP A 165 9.77 -3.58 20.14
C ASP A 165 9.71 -4.11 18.70
N ILE A 166 8.71 -3.70 17.90
CA ILE A 166 8.62 -4.08 16.48
C ILE A 166 9.47 -3.11 15.64
N PRO A 167 10.54 -3.56 14.96
CA PRO A 167 11.28 -2.73 14.03
C PRO A 167 10.43 -2.44 12.78
N ILE A 168 10.54 -1.19 12.28
CA ILE A 168 9.85 -0.72 11.08
C ILE A 168 10.90 -0.18 10.12
N TYR A 169 10.95 -0.75 8.91
CA TYR A 169 11.92 -0.41 7.90
C TYR A 169 11.27 0.40 6.78
N GLY A 170 11.90 1.51 6.37
CA GLY A 170 11.42 2.36 5.28
C GLY A 170 12.24 2.21 4.01
N TYR A 171 11.58 1.95 2.88
CA TYR A 171 12.21 1.76 1.57
C TYR A 171 11.45 2.46 0.47
N ILE A 172 12.15 2.73 -0.63
CA ILE A 172 11.56 3.15 -1.91
C ILE A 172 11.93 2.10 -2.96
N TYR A 173 10.93 1.48 -3.57
CA TYR A 173 11.10 0.57 -4.71
C TYR A 173 11.29 1.40 -5.98
N ASP A 174 12.39 1.20 -6.67
CA ASP A 174 12.64 1.82 -7.97
C ASP A 174 11.97 1.02 -9.08
N VAL A 175 10.92 1.57 -9.69
CA VAL A 175 10.15 0.92 -10.76
C VAL A 175 10.95 0.70 -12.05
N LYS A 176 12.11 1.33 -12.21
CA LYS A 176 12.98 1.15 -13.39
C LYS A 176 13.96 -0.01 -13.22
N THR A 177 14.39 -0.27 -12.01
CA THR A 177 15.45 -1.25 -11.72
C THR A 177 14.97 -2.44 -10.90
N GLY A 178 13.79 -2.33 -10.25
CA GLY A 178 13.29 -3.34 -9.32
C GLY A 178 14.01 -3.38 -7.98
N ARG A 179 14.85 -2.40 -7.68
CA ARG A 179 15.63 -2.36 -6.43
C ARG A 179 14.86 -1.69 -5.31
N LEU A 180 15.04 -2.20 -4.09
CA LEU A 180 14.67 -1.54 -2.86
C LEU A 180 15.82 -0.63 -2.42
N VAL A 181 15.55 0.67 -2.32
CA VAL A 181 16.49 1.69 -1.83
C VAL A 181 16.09 2.05 -0.41
N GLU A 182 16.97 1.83 0.54
CA GLU A 182 16.72 2.15 1.95
C GLU A 182 16.57 3.66 2.14
N VAL A 183 15.66 4.06 3.05
CA VAL A 183 15.55 5.42 3.57
C VAL A 183 16.18 5.44 4.95
N PRO A 184 17.45 5.89 5.10
CA PRO A 184 18.21 5.79 6.35
C PRO A 184 17.53 6.52 7.52
N GLU A 185 16.88 7.65 7.26
CA GLU A 185 16.14 8.43 8.26
C GLU A 185 14.95 7.62 8.80
N ALA A 186 14.21 6.97 7.91
CA ALA A 186 13.09 6.12 8.31
C ALA A 186 13.54 4.92 9.15
N ARG A 187 14.73 4.37 8.86
CA ARG A 187 15.33 3.30 9.68
C ARG A 187 15.62 3.77 11.11
N GLN A 188 16.10 5.00 11.29
CA GLN A 188 16.35 5.56 12.63
C GLN A 188 15.02 5.76 13.38
N ILE A 189 14.00 6.29 12.71
CA ILE A 189 12.66 6.50 13.28
C ILE A 189 12.02 5.16 13.67
N GLY A 190 12.12 4.16 12.79
CA GLY A 190 11.49 2.85 12.96
C GLY A 190 12.24 1.89 13.87
N LYS A 191 13.36 2.30 14.47
CA LYS A 191 14.16 1.44 15.34
C LYS A 191 13.33 0.94 16.52
N ALA A 192 13.43 -0.36 16.79
CA ALA A 192 12.82 -0.96 17.98
C ALA A 192 13.45 -0.40 19.24
N VAL A 193 12.61 -0.14 20.25
CA VAL A 193 13.03 0.24 21.60
C VAL A 193 12.72 -0.95 22.51
N VAL A 194 13.76 -1.60 23.00
CA VAL A 194 13.70 -2.77 23.89
C VAL A 194 13.80 -2.30 25.35
#